data_90bfb21875f0e31f6fa1d2143b7c0be6
#
_entry.id   90bfb21875f0e31f6fa1d2143b7c0be6
#
_cell.length_a   1.000
_cell.length_b   1.000
_cell.length_c   1.000
_cell.angle_alpha   90.00
_cell.angle_beta   90.00
_cell.angle_gamma   90.00
#
_symmetry.space_group_name_H-M   'P 1'
#
loop_
_entity.id
_entity.type
_entity.pdbx_description
1 polymer ?
#
loop_
_entity_poly.entity_id
_entity_poly.type
_entity_poly.pdbx_seq_one_letter_code
_entity_poly.pdbx_strand_id
1 'polypeptide(L)'
;MPGRLADRIFSWIDASLAALGHGFIQQWTRVERSYRRPLSWLAFHLKFAFYPLLAVGAIAWLAWDWSDARSLDSAEDAIFDQVVQWRPFEPKPSGRVVVVEIDECSIAYFRARGEGGWPWSRQRHADLLDQLDRAGVRAVGYDVLFADPSQDDPLGDQTLEAMALGGAGRFVFGSTRLHPDYDESSRLRASQAPGAFALVPAPRVDPRVALLLPYGEAMTRYSAIANVSRNKDGVLRDIPLRESAGDWALPSLALRLALSAMPPSAHPPAAAVRPNWRQDTRLPHVSAADLLSGGKAVCRDASGSLPALNGRVALVGYTASGLNDAKPTPVDPVMPGVEVLAEATEALLADSAIRTPPGWLKYVLATLLTLLTTFAFWRGEPAPDIDSIFVAVNAALLGAAFVGLTFFGFFFDIFASVGFVSLVFGSCRAYAGVQRGRAVGNGDFLREFAPDQDRWLAVARLRFVPDAQLDDTSSARRQREYQRRLRRFLYAGSEAVMLEGVVERKSWLHDALSDTMILVWHGANAAAARTAALADLARLERGLAEYDERLPDDGSVLLAFACARIDDEPGSSGDEERLRLRDLIGRVLATPTEWPLTRRSAISAATDSSPGGA
;
A
#
# COMPACT_ATOMS: atom_id res chain seq x y z
N MET A 1 -44.13 -1.98 13.20
CA MET A 1 -43.85 -2.36 11.80
C MET A 1 -42.39 -2.21 11.36
N PRO A 2 -41.42 -1.78 12.19
CA PRO A 2 -39.98 -1.71 11.76
C PRO A 2 -39.24 -3.06 11.68
N GLY A 3 -39.67 -4.08 12.44
CA GLY A 3 -38.95 -5.36 12.45
C GLY A 3 -38.96 -6.14 11.13
N ARG A 4 -40.09 -6.11 10.40
CA ARG A 4 -40.22 -6.85 9.14
C ARG A 4 -39.35 -6.32 7.97
N LEU A 5 -38.94 -5.03 8.04
CA LEU A 5 -38.05 -4.45 7.02
C LEU A 5 -36.59 -4.82 7.30
N ALA A 6 -36.20 -4.80 8.57
CA ALA A 6 -34.87 -5.24 9.00
C ALA A 6 -34.65 -6.73 8.67
N ASP A 7 -35.62 -7.60 8.98
CA ASP A 7 -35.52 -9.04 8.67
C ASP A 7 -35.41 -9.32 7.16
N ARG A 8 -36.09 -8.51 6.32
CA ARG A 8 -35.98 -8.63 4.86
C ARG A 8 -34.62 -8.14 4.33
N ILE A 9 -34.06 -7.08 4.92
CA ILE A 9 -32.74 -6.56 4.55
C ILE A 9 -31.68 -7.57 4.95
N PHE A 10 -31.73 -8.10 6.17
CA PHE A 10 -30.77 -9.12 6.63
C PHE A 10 -30.88 -10.43 5.84
N SER A 11 -32.09 -10.92 5.54
CA SER A 11 -32.26 -12.11 4.70
C SER A 11 -31.79 -11.90 3.26
N TRP A 12 -31.91 -10.70 2.71
CA TRP A 12 -31.38 -10.36 1.37
C TRP A 12 -29.86 -10.26 1.38
N ILE A 13 -29.26 -9.68 2.43
CA ILE A 13 -27.82 -9.63 2.63
C ILE A 13 -27.25 -11.04 2.77
N ASP A 14 -27.84 -11.89 3.59
CA ASP A 14 -27.43 -13.28 3.78
C ASP A 14 -27.54 -14.10 2.49
N ALA A 15 -28.63 -13.94 1.73
CA ALA A 15 -28.80 -14.60 0.44
C ALA A 15 -27.79 -14.11 -0.60
N SER A 16 -27.49 -12.81 -0.60
CA SER A 16 -26.50 -12.21 -1.52
C SER A 16 -25.07 -12.65 -1.15
N LEU A 17 -24.74 -12.68 0.13
CA LEU A 17 -23.46 -13.17 0.63
C LEU A 17 -23.30 -14.68 0.38
N ALA A 18 -24.36 -15.46 0.53
CA ALA A 18 -24.35 -16.89 0.22
C ALA A 18 -24.17 -17.14 -1.29
N ALA A 19 -24.84 -16.38 -2.15
CA ALA A 19 -24.68 -16.48 -3.61
C ALA A 19 -23.28 -16.06 -4.09
N LEU A 20 -22.73 -14.97 -3.54
CA LEU A 20 -21.36 -14.55 -3.77
C LEU A 20 -20.36 -15.58 -3.21
N GLY A 21 -20.63 -16.15 -2.04
CA GLY A 21 -19.83 -17.21 -1.45
C GLY A 21 -19.79 -18.48 -2.29
N HIS A 22 -20.90 -18.92 -2.87
CA HIS A 22 -20.94 -20.09 -3.76
C HIS A 22 -20.16 -19.87 -5.06
N GLY A 23 -20.29 -18.70 -5.71
CA GLY A 23 -19.54 -18.35 -6.90
C GLY A 23 -18.04 -18.26 -6.61
N PHE A 24 -17.67 -17.64 -5.49
CA PHE A 24 -16.29 -17.53 -5.04
C PHE A 24 -15.69 -18.89 -4.67
N ILE A 25 -16.44 -19.76 -3.98
CA ILE A 25 -16.00 -21.11 -3.64
C ILE A 25 -15.78 -21.97 -4.89
N GLN A 26 -16.63 -21.86 -5.90
CA GLN A 26 -16.45 -22.59 -7.16
C GLN A 26 -15.24 -22.10 -7.97
N GLN A 27 -15.00 -20.80 -8.05
CA GLN A 27 -13.78 -20.26 -8.64
C GLN A 27 -12.54 -20.60 -7.81
N TRP A 28 -12.63 -20.50 -6.50
CA TRP A 28 -11.55 -20.85 -5.58
C TRP A 28 -11.15 -22.32 -5.68
N THR A 29 -12.10 -23.25 -5.79
CA THR A 29 -11.80 -24.68 -5.97
C THR A 29 -11.13 -25.00 -7.32
N ARG A 30 -11.38 -24.22 -8.37
CA ARG A 30 -10.64 -24.34 -9.66
C ARG A 30 -9.21 -23.83 -9.53
N VAL A 31 -9.03 -22.65 -8.94
CA VAL A 31 -7.71 -22.07 -8.66
C VAL A 31 -6.95 -22.98 -7.70
N GLU A 32 -7.59 -23.48 -6.64
CA GLU A 32 -7.01 -24.40 -5.68
C GLU A 32 -6.44 -25.65 -6.33
N ARG A 33 -7.16 -26.27 -7.28
CA ARG A 33 -6.66 -27.45 -8.01
C ARG A 33 -5.43 -27.17 -8.86
N SER A 34 -5.28 -25.95 -9.42
CA SER A 34 -4.15 -25.62 -10.28
C SER A 34 -2.85 -25.43 -9.51
N TYR A 35 -2.87 -24.93 -8.28
CA TYR A 35 -1.66 -24.75 -7.47
C TYR A 35 -1.40 -25.89 -6.47
N ARG A 36 -2.39 -26.75 -6.20
CA ARG A 36 -2.21 -27.89 -5.26
C ARG A 36 -1.10 -28.84 -5.69
N ARG A 37 -1.03 -29.21 -6.96
CA ARG A 37 0.01 -30.15 -7.45
C ARG A 37 1.44 -29.63 -7.26
N PRO A 38 1.80 -28.43 -7.74
CA PRO A 38 3.14 -27.89 -7.53
C PRO A 38 3.43 -27.62 -6.05
N LEU A 39 2.45 -27.10 -5.29
CA LEU A 39 2.64 -26.85 -3.87
C LEU A 39 2.71 -28.13 -3.03
N SER A 40 2.00 -29.19 -3.40
CA SER A 40 2.12 -30.49 -2.71
C SER A 40 3.50 -31.13 -2.93
N TRP A 41 4.05 -31.01 -4.14
CA TRP A 41 5.43 -31.42 -4.42
C TRP A 41 6.43 -30.59 -3.61
N LEU A 42 6.26 -29.27 -3.59
CA LEU A 42 7.07 -28.36 -2.78
C LEU A 42 6.98 -28.70 -1.28
N ALA A 43 5.75 -28.95 -0.79
CA ALA A 43 5.51 -29.31 0.60
C ALA A 43 6.17 -30.62 0.99
N PHE A 44 6.27 -31.56 0.05
CA PHE A 44 6.96 -32.84 0.28
C PHE A 44 8.48 -32.65 0.41
N HIS A 45 9.09 -31.84 -0.45
CA HIS A 45 10.54 -31.71 -0.53
C HIS A 45 11.11 -30.64 0.41
N LEU A 46 10.43 -29.50 0.55
CA LEU A 46 10.95 -28.37 1.32
C LEU A 46 10.54 -28.38 2.79
N LYS A 47 9.39 -29.03 3.14
CA LYS A 47 8.91 -29.05 4.54
C LYS A 47 8.99 -27.65 5.19
N PHE A 48 9.71 -27.53 6.30
CA PHE A 48 9.92 -26.25 6.99
C PHE A 48 10.89 -25.30 6.29
N ALA A 49 11.76 -25.80 5.40
CA ALA A 49 12.70 -24.97 4.67
C ALA A 49 12.01 -23.99 3.71
N PHE A 50 10.73 -24.22 3.36
CA PHE A 50 9.95 -23.32 2.52
C PHE A 50 9.89 -21.88 3.08
N TYR A 51 9.61 -21.72 4.37
CA TYR A 51 9.45 -20.40 4.98
C TYR A 51 10.74 -19.56 4.97
N PRO A 52 11.91 -20.06 5.42
CA PRO A 52 13.13 -19.30 5.31
C PRO A 52 13.56 -19.06 3.86
N LEU A 53 13.32 -20.00 2.93
CA LEU A 53 13.59 -19.79 1.50
C LEU A 53 12.69 -18.71 0.91
N LEU A 54 11.41 -18.69 1.26
CA LEU A 54 10.48 -17.63 0.87
C LEU A 54 10.93 -16.27 1.42
N ALA A 55 11.37 -16.22 2.69
CA ALA A 55 11.89 -15.00 3.29
C ALA A 55 13.11 -14.49 2.53
N VAL A 56 14.09 -15.35 2.25
CA VAL A 56 15.29 -14.98 1.48
C VAL A 56 14.92 -14.48 0.09
N GLY A 57 14.04 -15.20 -0.62
CA GLY A 57 13.56 -14.78 -1.95
C GLY A 57 12.82 -13.43 -1.93
N ALA A 58 11.96 -13.22 -0.94
CA ALA A 58 11.23 -11.97 -0.76
C ALA A 58 12.17 -10.78 -0.44
N ILE A 59 13.15 -10.99 0.44
CA ILE A 59 14.15 -9.96 0.78
C ILE A 59 15.06 -9.65 -0.41
N ALA A 60 15.49 -10.67 -1.16
CA ALA A 60 16.28 -10.49 -2.37
C ALA A 60 15.49 -9.68 -3.43
N TRP A 61 14.19 -9.95 -3.56
CA TRP A 61 13.31 -9.16 -4.43
C TRP A 61 13.19 -7.71 -3.95
N LEU A 62 12.99 -7.46 -2.65
CA LEU A 62 12.95 -6.11 -2.08
C LEU A 62 14.26 -5.34 -2.32
N ALA A 63 15.42 -6.02 -2.18
CA ALA A 63 16.72 -5.42 -2.45
C ALA A 63 16.90 -5.06 -3.93
N TRP A 64 16.47 -5.93 -4.84
CA TRP A 64 16.44 -5.65 -6.27
C TRP A 64 15.49 -4.52 -6.62
N ASP A 65 14.28 -4.52 -6.08
CA ASP A 65 13.30 -3.45 -6.29
C ASP A 65 13.83 -2.10 -5.81
N TRP A 66 14.47 -2.08 -4.65
CA TRP A 66 15.14 -0.88 -4.14
C TRP A 66 16.24 -0.35 -5.06
N SER A 67 17.06 -1.23 -5.64
CA SER A 67 18.20 -0.82 -6.46
C SER A 67 17.82 -0.43 -7.88
N ASP A 68 16.81 -1.06 -8.47
CA ASP A 68 16.54 -0.98 -9.91
C ASP A 68 15.07 -0.74 -10.24
N ALA A 69 14.16 -1.66 -9.93
CA ALA A 69 12.81 -1.68 -10.47
C ALA A 69 11.90 -0.56 -9.92
N ARG A 70 12.03 -0.20 -8.64
CA ARG A 70 11.21 0.82 -7.96
C ARG A 70 9.70 0.61 -8.13
N SER A 71 9.25 -0.65 -8.21
CA SER A 71 7.85 -1.00 -8.42
C SER A 71 6.97 -0.66 -7.22
N LEU A 72 7.52 -0.76 -5.99
CA LEU A 72 6.82 -0.30 -4.79
C LEU A 72 6.58 1.20 -4.81
N ASP A 73 7.53 2.01 -5.31
CA ASP A 73 7.36 3.46 -5.45
C ASP A 73 6.19 3.79 -6.39
N SER A 74 6.12 3.11 -7.55
CA SER A 74 5.04 3.32 -8.52
C SER A 74 3.67 2.90 -7.97
N ALA A 75 3.61 1.82 -7.19
CA ALA A 75 2.38 1.37 -6.55
C ALA A 75 1.92 2.35 -5.45
N GLU A 76 2.85 2.88 -4.65
CA GLU A 76 2.56 3.91 -3.65
C GLU A 76 2.05 5.20 -4.28
N ASP A 77 2.64 5.63 -5.39
CA ASP A 77 2.19 6.82 -6.12
C ASP A 77 0.73 6.67 -6.60
N ALA A 78 0.37 5.50 -7.14
CA ALA A 78 -1.02 5.23 -7.56
C ALA A 78 -2.00 5.21 -6.37
N ILE A 79 -1.57 4.66 -5.23
CA ILE A 79 -2.39 4.65 -4.00
C ILE A 79 -2.48 6.05 -3.41
N PHE A 80 -1.40 6.83 -3.44
CA PHE A 80 -1.41 8.23 -3.03
C PHE A 80 -2.51 9.03 -3.76
N ASP A 81 -2.56 8.93 -5.09
CA ASP A 81 -3.57 9.60 -5.91
C ASP A 81 -4.99 9.24 -5.45
N GLN A 82 -5.23 7.95 -5.21
CA GLN A 82 -6.53 7.47 -4.80
C GLN A 82 -6.92 7.94 -3.38
N VAL A 83 -5.97 7.91 -2.44
CA VAL A 83 -6.21 8.33 -1.04
C VAL A 83 -6.43 9.84 -0.97
N VAL A 84 -5.70 10.63 -1.76
CA VAL A 84 -5.91 12.09 -1.83
C VAL A 84 -7.31 12.43 -2.36
N GLN A 85 -7.79 11.71 -3.39
CA GLN A 85 -9.15 11.89 -3.93
C GLN A 85 -10.25 11.47 -2.94
N TRP A 86 -10.02 10.45 -2.12
CA TRP A 86 -11.04 9.88 -1.22
C TRP A 86 -11.03 10.45 0.19
N ARG A 87 -10.05 11.29 0.54
CA ARG A 87 -10.00 11.85 1.89
C ARG A 87 -11.23 12.70 2.18
N PRO A 88 -11.85 12.54 3.36
CA PRO A 88 -13.10 13.23 3.70
C PRO A 88 -12.92 14.70 4.06
N PHE A 89 -11.68 15.13 4.33
CA PHE A 89 -11.34 16.50 4.72
C PHE A 89 -10.17 17.01 3.90
N GLU A 90 -10.39 18.12 3.21
CA GLU A 90 -9.36 18.84 2.48
C GLU A 90 -8.84 20.03 3.30
N PRO A 91 -7.54 20.33 3.21
CA PRO A 91 -7.00 21.52 3.84
C PRO A 91 -7.54 22.77 3.15
N LYS A 92 -8.02 23.72 3.93
CA LYS A 92 -8.46 25.01 3.40
C LYS A 92 -7.25 25.81 2.91
N PRO A 93 -7.37 26.59 1.81
CA PRO A 93 -6.35 27.54 1.39
C PRO A 93 -6.03 28.54 2.50
N SER A 94 -4.74 28.88 2.66
CA SER A 94 -4.32 29.86 3.67
C SER A 94 -4.81 31.28 3.35
N GLY A 95 -5.20 31.50 2.09
CA GLY A 95 -5.56 32.81 1.58
C GLY A 95 -4.37 33.71 1.24
N ARG A 96 -3.15 33.17 1.28
CA ARG A 96 -1.93 33.93 0.92
C ARG A 96 -1.67 33.98 -0.57
N VAL A 97 -2.21 33.03 -1.34
CA VAL A 97 -2.03 32.94 -2.79
C VAL A 97 -3.35 33.21 -3.49
N VAL A 98 -3.28 33.82 -4.66
CA VAL A 98 -4.41 34.05 -5.57
C VAL A 98 -3.95 33.81 -7.02
N VAL A 99 -4.78 33.11 -7.79
CA VAL A 99 -4.54 32.87 -9.21
C VAL A 99 -5.25 33.95 -10.01
N VAL A 100 -4.51 34.59 -10.90
CA VAL A 100 -5.03 35.62 -11.84
C VAL A 100 -5.07 34.97 -13.22
N GLU A 101 -6.26 34.73 -13.69
CA GLU A 101 -6.51 33.90 -14.87
C GLU A 101 -6.63 34.74 -16.14
N ILE A 102 -5.84 34.39 -17.15
CA ILE A 102 -6.10 34.77 -18.53
C ILE A 102 -6.99 33.68 -19.11
N ASP A 103 -8.28 33.76 -18.79
CA ASP A 103 -9.33 32.78 -19.12
C ASP A 103 -10.01 33.07 -20.48
N GLU A 104 -10.87 32.16 -20.94
CA GLU A 104 -11.67 32.37 -22.16
C GLU A 104 -12.49 33.62 -22.11
N CYS A 105 -13.07 33.94 -20.95
CA CYS A 105 -13.88 35.11 -20.78
C CYS A 105 -13.05 36.39 -21.00
N SER A 106 -11.86 36.48 -20.39
CA SER A 106 -10.95 37.61 -20.58
C SER A 106 -10.58 37.79 -22.04
N ILE A 107 -10.24 36.72 -22.74
CA ILE A 107 -9.89 36.75 -24.15
C ILE A 107 -11.09 37.19 -25.01
N ALA A 108 -12.27 36.64 -24.75
CA ALA A 108 -13.51 36.97 -25.46
C ALA A 108 -13.94 38.42 -25.21
N TYR A 109 -13.82 38.89 -23.96
CA TYR A 109 -14.17 40.26 -23.57
C TYR A 109 -13.38 41.31 -24.35
N PHE A 110 -12.06 41.18 -24.41
CA PHE A 110 -11.22 42.13 -25.13
C PHE A 110 -11.36 42.01 -26.66
N ARG A 111 -11.55 40.80 -27.16
CA ARG A 111 -11.82 40.58 -28.59
C ARG A 111 -13.13 41.24 -29.03
N ALA A 112 -14.20 41.13 -28.24
CA ALA A 112 -15.50 41.74 -28.54
C ALA A 112 -15.43 43.29 -28.56
N ARG A 113 -14.48 43.90 -27.86
CA ARG A 113 -14.27 45.33 -27.82
C ARG A 113 -13.34 45.83 -28.93
N GLY A 114 -12.84 44.94 -29.78
CA GLY A 114 -11.88 45.29 -30.82
C GLY A 114 -10.46 45.57 -30.28
N GLU A 115 -10.20 45.21 -29.03
CA GLU A 115 -8.92 45.46 -28.37
C GLU A 115 -7.90 44.32 -28.61
N GLY A 116 -8.16 43.41 -29.55
CA GLY A 116 -7.31 42.30 -29.91
C GLY A 116 -7.66 40.99 -29.13
N GLY A 117 -7.22 39.89 -29.69
CA GLY A 117 -7.34 38.56 -29.08
C GLY A 117 -6.04 38.13 -28.39
N TRP A 118 -5.90 36.85 -28.14
CA TRP A 118 -4.64 36.24 -27.68
C TRP A 118 -3.69 35.99 -28.88
N PRO A 119 -2.36 36.23 -28.79
CA PRO A 119 -1.66 36.79 -27.62
C PRO A 119 -1.96 38.29 -27.41
N TRP A 120 -2.03 38.71 -26.13
CA TRP A 120 -2.25 40.10 -25.79
C TRP A 120 -1.03 40.97 -26.10
N SER A 121 -1.28 42.29 -26.33
CA SER A 121 -0.21 43.28 -26.43
C SER A 121 0.60 43.34 -25.13
N ARG A 122 1.86 43.73 -25.24
CA ARG A 122 2.75 43.90 -24.07
C ARG A 122 2.23 44.98 -23.11
N GLN A 123 1.63 46.03 -23.66
CA GLN A 123 0.99 47.08 -22.86
C GLN A 123 -0.10 46.51 -21.95
N ARG A 124 -0.93 45.58 -22.44
CA ARG A 124 -1.97 44.97 -21.58
C ARG A 124 -1.39 44.15 -20.44
N HIS A 125 -0.29 43.47 -20.65
CA HIS A 125 0.41 42.76 -19.58
C HIS A 125 1.00 43.74 -18.56
N ALA A 126 1.53 44.91 -19.02
CA ALA A 126 2.01 45.97 -18.14
C ALA A 126 0.86 46.58 -17.33
N ASP A 127 -0.29 46.85 -17.98
CA ASP A 127 -1.50 47.35 -17.30
C ASP A 127 -2.01 46.38 -16.22
N LEU A 128 -1.95 45.06 -16.47
CA LEU A 128 -2.33 44.06 -15.48
C LEU A 128 -1.38 44.05 -14.27
N LEU A 129 -0.07 44.17 -14.49
CA LEU A 129 0.92 44.31 -13.42
C LEU A 129 0.69 45.61 -12.62
N ASP A 130 0.39 46.74 -13.27
CA ASP A 130 0.08 48.01 -12.61
C ASP A 130 -1.18 47.91 -11.74
N GLN A 131 -2.23 47.22 -12.20
CA GLN A 131 -3.43 46.98 -11.40
C GLN A 131 -3.15 46.09 -10.17
N LEU A 132 -2.32 45.06 -10.32
CA LEU A 132 -1.91 44.20 -9.20
C LEU A 132 -1.03 44.97 -8.20
N ASP A 133 -0.13 45.82 -8.66
CA ASP A 133 0.69 46.66 -7.79
C ASP A 133 -0.16 47.66 -7.00
N ARG A 134 -1.11 48.35 -7.65
CA ARG A 134 -2.08 49.24 -6.99
C ARG A 134 -3.00 48.51 -6.01
N ALA A 135 -3.32 47.24 -6.29
CA ALA A 135 -4.09 46.42 -5.38
C ALA A 135 -3.29 45.94 -4.14
N GLY A 136 -2.00 46.29 -4.08
CA GLY A 136 -1.12 46.03 -2.94
C GLY A 136 -0.72 44.56 -2.82
N VAL A 137 -0.60 43.81 -3.93
CA VAL A 137 -0.07 42.44 -3.88
C VAL A 137 1.38 42.45 -3.40
N ARG A 138 1.73 41.41 -2.63
CA ARG A 138 3.06 41.28 -2.05
C ARG A 138 4.12 40.92 -3.10
N ALA A 139 3.78 39.98 -3.98
CA ALA A 139 4.60 39.58 -5.12
C ALA A 139 3.72 39.02 -6.24
N VAL A 140 4.22 39.07 -7.48
CA VAL A 140 3.54 38.53 -8.66
C VAL A 140 4.46 37.58 -9.39
N GLY A 141 3.98 36.34 -9.62
CA GLY A 141 4.58 35.39 -10.55
C GLY A 141 3.87 35.46 -11.89
N TYR A 142 4.61 35.61 -12.96
CA TYR A 142 4.07 35.73 -14.29
C TYR A 142 4.42 34.50 -15.12
N ASP A 143 3.50 33.57 -15.23
CA ASP A 143 3.68 32.32 -15.97
C ASP A 143 3.31 32.48 -17.45
N VAL A 144 3.95 33.50 -18.06
CA VAL A 144 3.91 33.76 -19.50
C VAL A 144 5.33 34.03 -19.97
N LEU A 145 5.76 33.32 -21.01
CA LEU A 145 7.11 33.48 -21.55
C LEU A 145 7.16 34.60 -22.57
N PHE A 146 7.98 35.61 -22.31
CA PHE A 146 8.25 36.73 -23.19
C PHE A 146 9.63 36.57 -23.86
N ALA A 147 9.78 35.55 -24.71
CA ALA A 147 11.09 35.17 -25.27
C ALA A 147 11.67 36.25 -26.21
N ASP A 148 10.82 36.89 -27.00
CA ASP A 148 11.23 37.88 -28.03
C ASP A 148 10.52 39.21 -27.83
N PRO A 149 11.17 40.34 -28.21
CA PRO A 149 10.52 41.64 -28.29
C PRO A 149 9.32 41.60 -29.25
N SER A 150 8.29 42.37 -28.92
CA SER A 150 7.12 42.53 -29.80
C SER A 150 7.42 43.45 -30.96
N GLN A 151 7.19 42.99 -32.18
CA GLN A 151 7.31 43.86 -33.35
C GLN A 151 6.16 44.85 -33.45
N ASP A 152 4.98 44.45 -32.95
CA ASP A 152 3.74 45.26 -33.05
C ASP A 152 3.53 46.21 -31.85
N ASP A 153 4.23 46.00 -30.73
CA ASP A 153 4.05 46.78 -29.49
C ASP A 153 5.39 47.07 -28.77
N PRO A 154 6.33 47.80 -29.41
CA PRO A 154 7.63 48.12 -28.82
C PRO A 154 7.54 49.07 -27.62
N LEU A 155 6.49 49.93 -27.54
CA LEU A 155 6.25 50.78 -26.38
C LEU A 155 5.73 49.97 -25.19
N GLY A 156 4.88 48.97 -25.45
CA GLY A 156 4.43 48.03 -24.43
C GLY A 156 5.59 47.21 -23.86
N ASP A 157 6.56 46.82 -24.71
CA ASP A 157 7.79 46.17 -24.26
C ASP A 157 8.58 47.03 -23.27
N GLN A 158 8.75 48.35 -23.57
CA GLN A 158 9.44 49.26 -22.67
C GLN A 158 8.67 49.47 -21.37
N THR A 159 7.33 49.55 -21.44
CA THR A 159 6.48 49.71 -20.26
C THR A 159 6.57 48.47 -19.36
N LEU A 160 6.50 47.27 -19.94
CA LEU A 160 6.60 46.01 -19.21
C LEU A 160 7.97 45.83 -18.52
N GLU A 161 9.05 46.22 -19.22
CA GLU A 161 10.40 46.20 -18.67
C GLU A 161 10.58 47.24 -17.54
N ALA A 162 9.99 48.44 -17.69
CA ALA A 162 9.98 49.46 -16.63
C ALA A 162 9.21 48.96 -15.38
N MET A 163 8.08 48.26 -15.55
CA MET A 163 7.34 47.63 -14.47
C MET A 163 8.15 46.54 -13.78
N ALA A 164 8.87 45.72 -14.55
CA ALA A 164 9.75 44.70 -14.00
C ALA A 164 10.87 45.31 -13.13
N LEU A 165 11.47 46.38 -13.60
CA LEU A 165 12.52 47.14 -12.87
C LEU A 165 11.94 47.77 -11.59
N GLY A 166 10.80 48.44 -11.69
CA GLY A 166 10.12 49.12 -10.58
C GLY A 166 9.66 48.16 -9.49
N GLY A 167 9.34 46.94 -9.85
CA GLY A 167 8.97 45.86 -8.94
C GLY A 167 10.10 45.35 -8.04
N ALA A 168 11.35 45.65 -8.38
CA ALA A 168 12.56 45.36 -7.59
C ALA A 168 12.59 43.90 -7.04
N GLY A 169 12.23 42.95 -7.86
CA GLY A 169 12.19 41.53 -7.52
C GLY A 169 10.87 41.00 -6.93
N ARG A 170 9.88 41.89 -6.72
CA ARG A 170 8.50 41.45 -6.37
C ARG A 170 7.77 40.85 -7.59
N PHE A 171 8.14 41.23 -8.80
CA PHE A 171 7.61 40.69 -10.05
C PHE A 171 8.61 39.67 -10.60
N VAL A 172 8.19 38.40 -10.70
CA VAL A 172 9.03 37.29 -11.15
C VAL A 172 8.43 36.73 -12.44
N PHE A 173 9.20 36.68 -13.50
CA PHE A 173 8.77 36.25 -14.83
C PHE A 173 9.14 34.79 -15.09
N GLY A 174 8.32 34.09 -15.86
CA GLY A 174 8.60 32.73 -16.28
C GLY A 174 9.79 32.64 -17.24
N SER A 175 10.65 31.68 -17.02
CA SER A 175 11.67 31.22 -17.97
C SER A 175 11.52 29.71 -18.16
N THR A 176 12.05 29.16 -19.25
CA THR A 176 11.94 27.74 -19.56
C THR A 176 13.30 27.08 -19.53
N ARG A 177 13.46 26.02 -18.75
CA ARG A 177 14.62 25.14 -18.81
C ARG A 177 14.51 24.26 -20.05
N LEU A 178 15.49 24.33 -20.93
CA LEU A 178 15.57 23.46 -22.09
C LEU A 178 16.16 22.10 -21.72
N HIS A 179 16.01 21.13 -22.62
CA HIS A 179 16.56 19.80 -22.40
C HIS A 179 18.09 19.86 -22.21
N PRO A 180 18.71 19.05 -21.33
CA PRO A 180 20.15 19.07 -21.04
C PRO A 180 21.04 18.92 -22.27
N ASP A 181 20.59 18.31 -23.36
CA ASP A 181 21.31 18.21 -24.63
C ASP A 181 21.68 19.57 -25.23
N TYR A 182 20.94 20.63 -24.86
CA TYR A 182 21.24 22.00 -25.31
C TYR A 182 22.25 22.71 -24.42
N ASP A 183 22.69 22.13 -23.30
CA ASP A 183 23.58 22.77 -22.34
C ASP A 183 24.96 23.07 -22.95
N GLU A 184 25.47 22.17 -23.77
CA GLU A 184 26.77 22.37 -24.44
C GLU A 184 26.76 23.57 -25.41
N SER A 185 25.62 23.84 -26.02
CA SER A 185 25.44 24.98 -26.94
C SER A 185 25.18 26.31 -26.23
N SER A 186 24.84 26.27 -24.95
CA SER A 186 24.56 27.46 -24.15
C SER A 186 25.86 28.23 -23.78
N ARG A 187 25.75 29.55 -23.69
CA ARG A 187 26.80 30.42 -23.14
C ARG A 187 26.60 30.72 -21.66
N LEU A 188 25.40 30.44 -21.12
CA LEU A 188 25.02 30.75 -19.74
C LEU A 188 25.59 29.68 -18.80
N ARG A 189 26.27 30.11 -17.74
CA ARG A 189 26.71 29.23 -16.67
C ARG A 189 25.64 29.16 -15.57
N ALA A 190 25.61 28.04 -14.82
CA ALA A 190 24.66 27.87 -13.74
C ALA A 190 24.73 28.97 -12.68
N SER A 191 25.93 29.44 -12.33
CA SER A 191 26.15 30.56 -11.40
C SER A 191 25.58 31.90 -11.89
N GLN A 192 25.43 32.06 -13.20
CA GLN A 192 24.94 33.29 -13.85
C GLN A 192 23.42 33.25 -14.12
N ALA A 193 22.79 32.08 -13.90
CA ALA A 193 21.35 31.94 -14.11
C ALA A 193 20.57 32.82 -13.12
N PRO A 194 19.42 33.38 -13.54
CA PRO A 194 18.64 34.28 -12.70
C PRO A 194 18.21 33.61 -11.38
N GLY A 195 18.57 34.25 -10.27
CA GLY A 195 18.24 33.74 -8.92
C GLY A 195 18.98 32.47 -8.49
N ALA A 196 19.99 32.02 -9.24
CA ALA A 196 20.80 30.88 -8.86
C ALA A 196 21.49 31.08 -7.50
N PHE A 197 21.62 30.02 -6.74
CA PHE A 197 22.31 30.02 -5.44
C PHE A 197 23.16 28.75 -5.29
N ALA A 198 24.24 28.87 -4.48
CA ALA A 198 25.17 27.78 -4.26
C ALA A 198 24.54 26.71 -3.34
N LEU A 199 24.74 25.43 -3.69
CA LEU A 199 24.33 24.28 -2.87
C LEU A 199 25.39 23.89 -1.85
N VAL A 200 26.64 24.30 -2.06
CA VAL A 200 27.77 24.05 -1.21
C VAL A 200 28.49 25.34 -0.84
N PRO A 201 29.17 25.43 0.31
CA PRO A 201 29.81 26.69 0.75
C PRO A 201 30.90 27.21 -0.20
N ALA A 202 31.55 26.33 -0.97
CA ALA A 202 32.60 26.67 -1.90
C ALA A 202 32.37 25.95 -3.26
N PRO A 203 31.49 26.48 -4.13
CA PRO A 203 31.15 25.85 -5.39
C PRO A 203 32.37 25.79 -6.34
N ARG A 204 32.62 24.62 -6.91
CA ARG A 204 33.72 24.35 -7.86
C ARG A 204 33.21 23.94 -9.23
N VAL A 205 32.04 23.27 -9.26
CA VAL A 205 31.43 22.76 -10.50
C VAL A 205 30.34 23.74 -10.96
N ASP A 206 30.61 24.43 -12.06
CA ASP A 206 29.73 25.43 -12.64
C ASP A 206 29.49 25.11 -14.13
N PRO A 207 28.57 24.17 -14.43
CA PRO A 207 28.29 23.77 -15.80
C PRO A 207 27.54 24.84 -16.58
N ARG A 208 27.49 24.67 -17.90
CA ARG A 208 26.59 25.44 -18.76
C ARG A 208 25.16 24.96 -18.58
N VAL A 209 24.19 25.88 -18.74
CA VAL A 209 22.75 25.57 -18.64
C VAL A 209 22.00 26.28 -19.74
N ALA A 210 21.12 25.61 -20.42
CA ALA A 210 20.31 26.18 -21.49
C ALA A 210 18.95 26.63 -20.94
N LEU A 211 18.74 27.92 -20.88
CA LEU A 211 17.48 28.58 -20.47
C LEU A 211 16.95 29.44 -21.59
N LEU A 212 15.65 29.38 -21.82
CA LEU A 212 14.93 30.37 -22.62
C LEU A 212 14.46 31.47 -21.68
N LEU A 213 15.11 32.61 -21.75
CA LEU A 213 14.92 33.75 -20.86
C LEU A 213 14.00 34.82 -21.49
N PRO A 214 13.34 35.64 -20.69
CA PRO A 214 12.63 36.83 -21.21
C PRO A 214 13.58 37.79 -21.93
N TYR A 215 13.06 38.56 -22.90
CA TYR A 215 13.85 39.44 -23.75
C TYR A 215 14.46 40.65 -23.03
N GLY A 216 13.84 41.15 -21.96
CA GLY A 216 14.28 42.34 -21.24
C GLY A 216 15.33 42.05 -20.16
N GLU A 217 16.21 43.00 -19.86
CA GLU A 217 17.25 42.83 -18.84
C GLU A 217 16.65 42.69 -17.43
N ALA A 218 15.68 43.54 -17.06
CA ALA A 218 15.03 43.47 -15.76
C ALA A 218 14.16 42.23 -15.64
N MET A 219 13.39 41.87 -16.68
CA MET A 219 12.61 40.63 -16.70
C MET A 219 13.52 39.42 -16.61
N THR A 220 14.65 39.37 -17.33
CA THR A 220 15.67 38.32 -17.21
C THR A 220 16.20 38.23 -15.79
N ARG A 221 16.63 39.34 -15.20
CA ARG A 221 17.16 39.37 -13.82
C ARG A 221 16.19 38.81 -12.80
N TYR A 222 14.90 39.05 -12.96
CA TYR A 222 13.84 38.63 -12.07
C TYR A 222 13.04 37.47 -12.64
N SER A 223 13.66 36.56 -13.42
CA SER A 223 13.01 35.36 -13.95
C SER A 223 13.34 34.13 -13.17
N ALA A 224 12.49 33.10 -13.28
CA ALA A 224 12.69 31.79 -12.70
C ALA A 224 12.04 30.68 -13.55
N ILE A 225 12.45 29.44 -13.36
CA ILE A 225 11.97 28.31 -14.15
C ILE A 225 10.48 28.06 -13.86
N ALA A 226 9.64 28.20 -14.90
CA ALA A 226 8.20 27.99 -14.83
C ALA A 226 7.79 26.57 -15.27
N ASN A 227 8.54 25.96 -16.18
CA ASN A 227 8.21 24.62 -16.64
C ASN A 227 8.48 23.55 -15.58
N VAL A 228 7.53 22.64 -15.45
CA VAL A 228 7.57 21.54 -14.48
C VAL A 228 7.80 20.22 -15.22
N SER A 229 8.80 19.44 -14.78
CA SER A 229 9.03 18.09 -15.31
C SER A 229 8.02 17.11 -14.72
N ARG A 230 7.51 16.22 -15.56
CA ARG A 230 6.55 15.19 -15.16
C ARG A 230 7.26 13.99 -14.54
N ASN A 231 6.59 13.27 -13.66
CA ASN A 231 7.02 11.96 -13.20
C ASN A 231 7.02 10.94 -14.35
N LYS A 232 7.59 9.75 -14.15
CA LYS A 232 7.69 8.71 -15.18
C LYS A 232 6.34 8.29 -15.76
N ASP A 233 5.28 8.34 -14.96
CA ASP A 233 3.89 8.03 -15.34
C ASP A 233 3.12 9.25 -15.89
N GLY A 234 3.76 10.40 -15.95
CA GLY A 234 3.18 11.63 -16.46
C GLY A 234 2.36 12.45 -15.45
N VAL A 235 2.10 11.94 -14.23
CA VAL A 235 1.33 12.64 -13.19
C VAL A 235 2.26 13.47 -12.32
N LEU A 236 1.91 14.74 -12.07
CA LEU A 236 2.66 15.66 -11.21
C LEU A 236 2.20 15.50 -9.75
N ARG A 237 2.99 14.82 -8.95
CA ARG A 237 2.76 14.70 -7.49
C ARG A 237 3.70 15.60 -6.71
N ASP A 238 4.96 15.60 -7.12
CA ASP A 238 6.03 16.42 -6.56
C ASP A 238 6.41 17.50 -7.56
N ILE A 239 6.45 18.76 -7.10
CA ILE A 239 6.81 19.90 -7.93
C ILE A 239 8.24 20.27 -7.61
N PRO A 240 9.16 20.23 -8.60
CA PRO A 240 10.53 20.67 -8.41
C PRO A 240 10.59 22.12 -7.97
N LEU A 241 11.24 22.40 -6.85
CA LEU A 241 11.48 23.76 -6.37
C LEU A 241 12.76 24.35 -6.92
N ARG A 242 13.72 23.48 -7.23
CA ARG A 242 14.99 23.87 -7.82
C ARG A 242 15.55 22.76 -8.70
N GLU A 243 16.24 23.14 -9.74
CA GLU A 243 17.04 22.24 -10.54
C GLU A 243 18.51 22.35 -10.14
N SER A 244 19.17 21.20 -9.92
CA SER A 244 20.60 21.19 -9.57
C SER A 244 21.45 21.14 -10.84
N ALA A 245 22.40 22.07 -10.96
CA ALA A 245 23.37 22.13 -12.04
C ALA A 245 24.78 22.26 -11.43
N GLY A 246 25.49 21.14 -11.31
CA GLY A 246 26.75 21.09 -10.57
C GLY A 246 26.56 21.48 -9.11
N ASP A 247 27.34 22.44 -8.63
CA ASP A 247 27.26 22.96 -7.26
C ASP A 247 26.23 24.10 -7.10
N TRP A 248 25.43 24.37 -8.13
CA TRP A 248 24.45 25.44 -8.17
C TRP A 248 23.04 24.92 -8.26
N ALA A 249 22.09 25.70 -7.76
CA ALA A 249 20.67 25.48 -7.88
C ALA A 249 19.98 26.63 -8.62
N LEU A 250 19.12 26.26 -9.56
CA LEU A 250 18.28 27.15 -10.33
C LEU A 250 16.86 27.09 -9.74
N PRO A 251 16.33 28.22 -9.22
CA PRO A 251 15.02 28.19 -8.57
C PRO A 251 13.86 28.08 -9.56
N SER A 252 12.81 27.38 -9.17
CA SER A 252 11.52 27.45 -9.85
C SER A 252 10.79 28.76 -9.56
N LEU A 253 9.79 29.09 -10.38
CA LEU A 253 8.94 30.28 -10.20
C LEU A 253 8.26 30.25 -8.83
N ALA A 254 7.72 29.08 -8.43
CA ALA A 254 7.08 28.91 -7.13
C ALA A 254 8.03 29.17 -5.95
N LEU A 255 9.27 28.63 -6.01
CA LEU A 255 10.27 28.86 -4.97
C LEU A 255 10.67 30.33 -4.89
N ARG A 256 10.96 30.96 -6.03
CA ARG A 256 11.42 32.35 -6.06
C ARG A 256 10.36 33.31 -5.53
N LEU A 257 9.08 33.05 -5.84
CA LEU A 257 7.96 33.79 -5.29
C LEU A 257 7.83 33.60 -3.77
N ALA A 258 7.91 32.38 -3.31
CA ALA A 258 7.86 32.10 -1.88
C ALA A 258 8.99 32.80 -1.13
N LEU A 259 10.23 32.76 -1.66
CA LEU A 259 11.38 33.44 -1.06
C LEU A 259 11.24 34.96 -1.04
N SER A 260 10.58 35.58 -2.05
CA SER A 260 10.31 37.03 -2.05
C SER A 260 9.28 37.45 -1.00
N ALA A 261 8.44 36.49 -0.56
CA ALA A 261 7.37 36.73 0.39
C ALA A 261 7.67 36.18 1.82
N MET A 262 8.76 35.45 2.00
CA MET A 262 9.18 34.86 3.29
C MET A 262 10.43 35.56 3.84
N PRO A 263 10.66 35.52 5.17
CA PRO A 263 11.95 35.96 5.71
C PRO A 263 13.07 35.04 5.21
N PRO A 264 14.32 35.55 5.09
CA PRO A 264 15.47 34.76 4.68
C PRO A 264 15.64 33.50 5.57
N SER A 265 15.83 32.36 4.97
CA SER A 265 16.07 31.08 5.65
C SER A 265 17.58 30.77 5.68
N ALA A 266 18.06 30.20 6.79
CA ALA A 266 19.46 29.79 6.94
C ALA A 266 19.78 28.46 6.21
N HIS A 267 18.79 27.72 5.74
CA HIS A 267 18.98 26.44 5.08
C HIS A 267 18.59 26.51 3.61
N PRO A 268 19.29 25.76 2.73
CA PRO A 268 18.89 25.67 1.34
C PRO A 268 17.49 25.06 1.23
N PRO A 269 16.63 25.59 0.35
CA PRO A 269 15.30 25.04 0.15
C PRO A 269 15.33 23.56 -0.27
N ALA A 270 14.26 22.83 0.02
CA ALA A 270 14.07 21.46 -0.47
C ALA A 270 14.17 21.39 -1.99
N ALA A 271 14.51 20.21 -2.54
CA ALA A 271 14.62 20.04 -3.98
C ALA A 271 13.25 20.05 -4.67
N ALA A 272 12.24 19.53 -4.00
CA ALA A 272 10.87 19.47 -4.49
C ALA A 272 9.89 19.63 -3.32
N VAL A 273 8.64 19.94 -3.64
CA VAL A 273 7.52 20.00 -2.71
C VAL A 273 6.38 19.13 -3.22
N ARG A 274 5.74 18.38 -2.32
CA ARG A 274 4.49 17.67 -2.58
C ARG A 274 3.36 18.54 -2.05
N PRO A 275 2.61 19.24 -2.92
CA PRO A 275 1.48 20.07 -2.47
C PRO A 275 0.44 19.22 -1.78
N ASN A 276 -0.29 19.82 -0.87
CA ASN A 276 -1.46 19.21 -0.27
C ASN A 276 -2.66 19.38 -1.18
N TRP A 277 -2.65 18.64 -2.30
CA TRP A 277 -3.59 18.73 -3.41
C TRP A 277 -5.03 18.87 -2.97
N ARG A 278 -5.82 19.72 -3.62
CA ARG A 278 -7.23 20.02 -3.31
C ARG A 278 -8.11 19.75 -4.51
N GLN A 279 -9.22 19.08 -4.30
CA GLN A 279 -10.20 18.80 -5.33
C GLN A 279 -11.38 19.78 -5.26
N ASP A 280 -11.93 19.99 -4.08
CA ASP A 280 -13.15 20.80 -3.85
C ASP A 280 -12.82 22.22 -3.36
N THR A 281 -11.77 22.38 -2.54
CA THR A 281 -11.38 23.66 -1.94
C THR A 281 -10.27 24.34 -2.74
N ARG A 282 -10.62 24.95 -3.88
CA ARG A 282 -9.64 25.63 -4.75
C ARG A 282 -9.06 26.90 -4.13
N LEU A 283 -7.88 27.29 -4.63
CA LEU A 283 -7.31 28.61 -4.36
C LEU A 283 -8.24 29.71 -4.86
N PRO A 284 -8.20 30.94 -4.31
CA PRO A 284 -8.94 32.06 -4.86
C PRO A 284 -8.50 32.39 -6.29
N HIS A 285 -9.46 32.54 -7.19
CA HIS A 285 -9.25 32.87 -8.60
C HIS A 285 -9.82 34.25 -8.93
N VAL A 286 -9.17 34.98 -9.84
CA VAL A 286 -9.63 36.28 -10.36
C VAL A 286 -9.38 36.34 -11.85
N SER A 287 -10.40 36.59 -12.64
CA SER A 287 -10.24 36.83 -14.08
C SER A 287 -9.47 38.12 -14.34
N ALA A 288 -8.51 38.10 -15.26
CA ALA A 288 -7.72 39.26 -15.65
C ALA A 288 -8.59 40.38 -16.21
N ALA A 289 -9.69 40.06 -16.91
CA ALA A 289 -10.62 41.08 -17.42
C ALA A 289 -11.34 41.83 -16.28
N ASP A 290 -11.68 41.17 -15.18
CA ASP A 290 -12.28 41.79 -14.01
C ASP A 290 -11.32 42.85 -13.38
N LEU A 291 -10.03 42.54 -13.30
CA LEU A 291 -9.03 43.46 -12.80
C LEU A 291 -8.81 44.66 -13.75
N LEU A 292 -8.63 44.37 -15.03
CA LEU A 292 -8.37 45.40 -16.05
C LEU A 292 -9.60 46.28 -16.32
N SER A 293 -10.82 45.83 -15.97
CA SER A 293 -12.04 46.64 -16.05
C SER A 293 -12.30 47.52 -14.81
N GLY A 294 -11.31 47.68 -13.93
CA GLY A 294 -11.42 48.46 -12.70
C GLY A 294 -12.23 47.74 -11.62
N GLY A 295 -12.20 46.43 -11.59
CA GLY A 295 -12.89 45.61 -10.61
C GLY A 295 -14.37 45.33 -10.92
N LYS A 296 -14.86 45.74 -12.11
CA LYS A 296 -16.23 45.42 -12.55
C LYS A 296 -16.39 43.90 -12.76
N ALA A 297 -17.54 43.37 -12.41
CA ALA A 297 -17.86 41.98 -12.67
C ALA A 297 -18.15 41.75 -14.16
N VAL A 298 -17.14 41.40 -14.91
CA VAL A 298 -17.21 41.15 -16.36
C VAL A 298 -17.23 39.67 -16.66
N CYS A 299 -16.40 38.89 -15.95
CA CYS A 299 -16.21 37.47 -16.13
C CYS A 299 -16.70 36.64 -14.92
N ARG A 300 -17.12 37.26 -13.86
CA ARG A 300 -17.71 36.57 -12.69
C ARG A 300 -19.20 36.91 -12.57
N ASP A 301 -19.92 36.12 -11.79
CA ASP A 301 -21.31 36.42 -11.41
C ASP A 301 -21.38 37.78 -10.68
N ALA A 302 -22.41 38.57 -10.97
CA ALA A 302 -22.61 39.89 -10.38
C ALA A 302 -22.69 39.88 -8.84
N SER A 303 -23.06 38.76 -8.24
CA SER A 303 -23.09 38.52 -6.79
C SER A 303 -21.71 38.21 -6.19
N GLY A 304 -20.72 37.84 -7.01
CA GLY A 304 -19.36 37.52 -6.57
C GLY A 304 -18.55 38.78 -6.22
N SER A 305 -17.93 38.82 -5.04
CA SER A 305 -16.95 39.85 -4.70
C SER A 305 -15.57 39.43 -5.19
N LEU A 306 -14.76 40.44 -5.64
CA LEU A 306 -13.34 40.18 -5.87
C LEU A 306 -12.66 39.77 -4.56
N PRO A 307 -11.85 38.69 -4.55
CA PRO A 307 -11.06 38.37 -3.38
C PRO A 307 -10.10 39.55 -3.07
N ALA A 308 -9.90 39.84 -1.79
CA ALA A 308 -8.93 40.87 -1.39
C ALA A 308 -7.52 40.48 -1.90
N LEU A 309 -6.85 41.34 -2.60
CA LEU A 309 -5.54 41.08 -3.18
C LEU A 309 -4.38 41.59 -2.32
N ASN A 310 -4.66 42.57 -1.45
CA ASN A 310 -3.65 43.20 -0.61
C ASN A 310 -2.88 42.19 0.26
N GLY A 311 -1.56 42.23 0.18
CA GLY A 311 -0.65 41.38 0.93
C GLY A 311 -0.55 39.93 0.44
N ARG A 312 -1.29 39.56 -0.60
CA ARG A 312 -1.23 38.21 -1.21
C ARG A 312 -0.15 38.08 -2.26
N VAL A 313 0.25 36.88 -2.56
CA VAL A 313 1.07 36.53 -3.73
C VAL A 313 0.12 36.18 -4.87
N ALA A 314 0.26 36.85 -6.00
CA ALA A 314 -0.53 36.58 -7.19
C ALA A 314 0.28 35.78 -8.21
N LEU A 315 -0.34 34.73 -8.80
CA LEU A 315 0.22 34.04 -9.96
C LEU A 315 -0.65 34.33 -11.17
N VAL A 316 -0.06 34.92 -12.19
CA VAL A 316 -0.72 35.25 -13.46
C VAL A 316 -0.35 34.21 -14.49
N GLY A 317 -1.34 33.59 -15.10
CA GLY A 317 -1.13 32.65 -16.19
C GLY A 317 -2.41 32.39 -16.97
N TYR A 318 -2.29 31.64 -18.04
CA TYR A 318 -3.45 31.33 -18.86
C TYR A 318 -4.11 30.02 -18.41
N THR A 319 -5.44 30.06 -18.32
CA THR A 319 -6.29 28.93 -18.01
C THR A 319 -7.24 28.59 -19.17
N ALA A 320 -7.23 29.41 -20.22
CA ALA A 320 -8.09 29.24 -21.39
C ALA A 320 -7.80 27.91 -22.10
N SER A 321 -8.88 27.19 -22.45
CA SER A 321 -8.82 25.93 -23.19
C SER A 321 -8.14 26.15 -24.56
N GLY A 322 -7.27 25.23 -24.95
CA GLY A 322 -6.57 25.29 -26.24
C GLY A 322 -5.21 26.01 -26.21
N LEU A 323 -4.78 26.56 -25.08
CA LEU A 323 -3.41 27.09 -24.92
C LEU A 323 -2.41 26.00 -24.44
N ASN A 324 -2.85 24.78 -24.32
CA ASN A 324 -2.07 23.52 -24.14
C ASN A 324 -1.13 23.47 -22.93
N ASP A 325 -1.44 24.14 -21.83
CA ASP A 325 -0.66 24.03 -20.60
C ASP A 325 -1.36 23.18 -19.51
N ALA A 326 -2.03 22.11 -19.94
CA ALA A 326 -2.67 21.18 -19.02
C ALA A 326 -1.65 20.18 -18.46
N LYS A 327 -1.67 19.98 -17.15
CA LYS A 327 -0.82 19.05 -16.41
C LYS A 327 -1.68 18.06 -15.64
N PRO A 328 -1.48 16.74 -15.80
CA PRO A 328 -2.16 15.76 -14.97
C PRO A 328 -1.59 15.80 -13.55
N THR A 329 -2.49 15.90 -12.59
CA THR A 329 -2.21 15.92 -11.15
C THR A 329 -3.02 14.81 -10.46
N PRO A 330 -2.76 14.48 -9.17
CA PRO A 330 -3.55 13.51 -8.43
C PRO A 330 -5.05 13.79 -8.36
N VAL A 331 -5.46 15.05 -8.46
CA VAL A 331 -6.86 15.48 -8.27
C VAL A 331 -7.54 15.97 -9.56
N ASP A 332 -6.76 16.37 -10.57
CA ASP A 332 -7.28 16.87 -11.85
C ASP A 332 -6.37 16.44 -13.00
N PRO A 333 -6.87 15.69 -13.99
CA PRO A 333 -6.07 15.25 -15.14
C PRO A 333 -5.68 16.38 -16.11
N VAL A 334 -6.29 17.56 -15.99
CA VAL A 334 -6.13 18.71 -16.91
C VAL A 334 -5.91 20.03 -16.16
N MET A 335 -5.23 20.00 -15.02
CA MET A 335 -4.96 21.21 -14.22
C MET A 335 -4.08 22.21 -15.00
N PRO A 336 -4.44 23.50 -15.09
CA PRO A 336 -3.60 24.54 -15.69
C PRO A 336 -2.24 24.64 -14.99
N GLY A 337 -1.16 24.88 -15.77
CA GLY A 337 0.19 24.98 -15.21
C GLY A 337 0.34 26.06 -14.15
N VAL A 338 -0.33 27.21 -14.33
CA VAL A 338 -0.35 28.29 -13.34
C VAL A 338 -0.97 27.83 -11.99
N GLU A 339 -2.00 26.99 -12.00
CA GLU A 339 -2.60 26.43 -10.78
C GLU A 339 -1.62 25.48 -10.08
N VAL A 340 -0.90 24.65 -10.84
CA VAL A 340 0.16 23.78 -10.29
C VAL A 340 1.24 24.61 -9.58
N LEU A 341 1.70 25.68 -10.18
CA LEU A 341 2.68 26.58 -9.57
C LEU A 341 2.11 27.32 -8.36
N ALA A 342 0.82 27.67 -8.40
CA ALA A 342 0.11 28.28 -7.28
C ALA A 342 -0.02 27.33 -6.08
N GLU A 343 -0.36 26.05 -6.31
CA GLU A 343 -0.40 25.03 -5.27
C GLU A 343 0.98 24.80 -4.63
N ALA A 344 2.05 24.79 -5.43
CA ALA A 344 3.42 24.72 -4.90
C ALA A 344 3.79 25.93 -4.05
N THR A 345 3.42 27.15 -4.52
CA THR A 345 3.67 28.40 -3.79
C THR A 345 2.88 28.44 -2.48
N GLU A 346 1.61 28.03 -2.50
CA GLU A 346 0.76 27.92 -1.32
C GLU A 346 1.33 26.94 -0.29
N ALA A 347 1.78 25.77 -0.76
CA ALA A 347 2.38 24.75 0.10
C ALA A 347 3.62 25.27 0.84
N LEU A 348 4.43 26.11 0.17
CA LEU A 348 5.61 26.73 0.77
C LEU A 348 5.23 27.84 1.76
N LEU A 349 4.31 28.74 1.39
CA LEU A 349 3.92 29.89 2.20
C LEU A 349 3.14 29.48 3.46
N ALA A 350 2.32 28.44 3.34
CA ALA A 350 1.49 27.93 4.43
C ALA A 350 2.15 26.82 5.28
N ASP A 351 3.35 26.36 4.89
CA ASP A 351 3.99 25.14 5.44
C ASP A 351 3.02 23.94 5.44
N SER A 352 2.23 23.83 4.38
CA SER A 352 1.17 22.82 4.24
C SER A 352 1.55 21.66 3.32
N ALA A 353 2.81 21.57 2.91
CA ALA A 353 3.32 20.49 2.08
C ALA A 353 3.12 19.11 2.74
N ILE A 354 2.76 18.14 1.94
CA ILE A 354 2.71 16.74 2.40
C ILE A 354 4.14 16.26 2.66
N ARG A 355 4.37 15.80 3.88
CA ARG A 355 5.65 15.23 4.31
C ARG A 355 5.63 13.73 4.12
N THR A 356 6.68 13.19 3.54
CA THR A 356 6.87 11.75 3.37
C THR A 356 8.13 11.29 4.12
N PRO A 357 8.11 10.11 4.74
CA PRO A 357 9.31 9.55 5.33
C PRO A 357 10.36 9.23 4.26
N PRO A 358 11.63 9.03 4.63
CA PRO A 358 12.64 8.58 3.67
C PRO A 358 12.23 7.26 3.01
N GLY A 359 12.35 7.18 1.67
CA GLY A 359 11.86 6.04 0.87
C GLY A 359 12.45 4.68 1.25
N TRP A 360 13.62 4.62 1.94
CA TRP A 360 14.18 3.36 2.43
C TRP A 360 13.36 2.74 3.57
N LEU A 361 12.58 3.55 4.31
CA LEU A 361 11.86 3.08 5.50
C LEU A 361 10.80 2.03 5.17
N LYS A 362 10.11 2.16 4.04
CA LYS A 362 9.14 1.18 3.56
C LYS A 362 9.77 -0.19 3.28
N TYR A 363 10.97 -0.23 2.73
CA TYR A 363 11.69 -1.48 2.47
C TYR A 363 12.14 -2.16 3.77
N VAL A 364 12.58 -1.38 4.76
CA VAL A 364 12.91 -1.89 6.11
C VAL A 364 11.65 -2.45 6.78
N LEU A 365 10.54 -1.73 6.72
CA LEU A 365 9.25 -2.19 7.26
C LEU A 365 8.78 -3.47 6.58
N ALA A 366 8.81 -3.52 5.24
CA ALA A 366 8.44 -4.71 4.47
C ALA A 366 9.33 -5.91 4.82
N THR A 367 10.64 -5.69 4.96
CA THR A 367 11.60 -6.73 5.36
C THR A 367 11.30 -7.25 6.76
N LEU A 368 11.10 -6.36 7.73
CA LEU A 368 10.78 -6.74 9.11
C LEU A 368 9.47 -7.54 9.19
N LEU A 369 8.41 -7.06 8.55
CA LEU A 369 7.11 -7.75 8.54
C LEU A 369 7.20 -9.10 7.80
N THR A 370 7.98 -9.20 6.72
CA THR A 370 8.25 -10.46 6.02
C THR A 370 8.94 -11.46 6.94
N LEU A 371 9.99 -11.04 7.65
CA LEU A 371 10.71 -11.90 8.59
C LEU A 371 9.81 -12.35 9.75
N LEU A 372 9.03 -11.44 10.34
CA LEU A 372 8.10 -11.78 11.42
C LEU A 372 7.03 -12.78 10.94
N THR A 373 6.45 -12.54 9.77
CA THR A 373 5.43 -13.42 9.18
C THR A 373 5.99 -14.81 8.90
N THR A 374 7.09 -14.89 8.16
CA THR A 374 7.70 -16.18 7.80
C THR A 374 8.22 -16.94 9.02
N PHE A 375 8.76 -16.22 10.02
CA PHE A 375 9.19 -16.80 11.29
C PHE A 375 8.02 -17.36 12.10
N ALA A 376 6.87 -16.66 12.16
CA ALA A 376 5.69 -17.15 12.87
C ALA A 376 5.19 -18.47 12.26
N PHE A 377 5.10 -18.55 10.93
CA PHE A 377 4.74 -19.80 10.24
C PHE A 377 5.81 -20.89 10.42
N TRP A 378 7.09 -20.53 10.32
CA TRP A 378 8.20 -21.47 10.54
C TRP A 378 8.20 -22.03 11.97
N ARG A 379 7.84 -21.21 12.95
CA ARG A 379 7.72 -21.64 14.35
C ARG A 379 6.51 -22.56 14.58
N GLY A 380 5.58 -22.62 13.63
CA GLY A 380 4.37 -23.43 13.73
C GLY A 380 3.31 -22.83 14.66
N GLU A 381 3.25 -21.50 14.75
CA GLU A 381 2.18 -20.82 15.47
C GLU A 381 0.81 -21.19 14.90
N PRO A 382 -0.26 -21.22 15.72
CA PRO A 382 -1.61 -21.45 15.23
C PRO A 382 -1.98 -20.46 14.13
N ALA A 383 -2.50 -20.95 13.00
CA ALA A 383 -2.83 -20.08 11.89
C ALA A 383 -3.88 -19.00 12.23
N PRO A 384 -4.93 -19.27 13.03
CA PRO A 384 -5.88 -18.23 13.43
C PRO A 384 -5.23 -17.08 14.21
N ASP A 385 -4.23 -17.38 15.06
CA ASP A 385 -3.51 -16.37 15.82
C ASP A 385 -2.68 -15.49 14.88
N ILE A 386 -1.96 -16.10 13.92
CA ILE A 386 -1.18 -15.39 12.90
C ILE A 386 -2.13 -14.53 12.04
N ASP A 387 -3.26 -15.09 11.59
CA ASP A 387 -4.26 -14.40 10.77
C ASP A 387 -4.79 -13.15 11.52
N SER A 388 -5.14 -13.30 12.80
CA SER A 388 -5.68 -12.22 13.63
C SER A 388 -4.66 -11.11 13.87
N ILE A 389 -3.41 -11.46 14.23
CA ILE A 389 -2.33 -10.50 14.44
C ILE A 389 -2.00 -9.79 13.12
N PHE A 390 -1.92 -10.52 12.03
CA PHE A 390 -1.62 -9.97 10.71
C PHE A 390 -2.67 -8.92 10.29
N VAL A 391 -3.97 -9.27 10.41
CA VAL A 391 -5.07 -8.35 10.09
C VAL A 391 -5.04 -7.12 11.01
N ALA A 392 -4.84 -7.30 12.31
CA ALA A 392 -4.80 -6.19 13.26
C ALA A 392 -3.63 -5.22 12.98
N VAL A 393 -2.42 -5.75 12.73
CA VAL A 393 -1.23 -4.93 12.42
C VAL A 393 -1.43 -4.17 11.11
N ASN A 394 -1.90 -4.84 10.05
CA ASN A 394 -2.13 -4.17 8.77
C ASN A 394 -3.23 -3.12 8.87
N ALA A 395 -4.34 -3.41 9.55
CA ALA A 395 -5.41 -2.43 9.78
C ALA A 395 -4.92 -1.20 10.56
N ALA A 396 -4.07 -1.41 11.58
CA ALA A 396 -3.48 -0.33 12.36
C ALA A 396 -2.52 0.52 11.49
N LEU A 397 -1.67 -0.11 10.67
CA LEU A 397 -0.74 0.59 9.77
C LEU A 397 -1.49 1.41 8.71
N LEU A 398 -2.46 0.80 8.03
CA LEU A 398 -3.27 1.48 7.01
C LEU A 398 -4.12 2.59 7.62
N GLY A 399 -4.71 2.36 8.79
CA GLY A 399 -5.45 3.37 9.53
C GLY A 399 -4.57 4.54 9.94
N ALA A 400 -3.36 4.29 10.45
CA ALA A 400 -2.40 5.32 10.81
C ALA A 400 -1.95 6.13 9.57
N ALA A 401 -1.73 5.47 8.43
CA ALA A 401 -1.38 6.13 7.18
C ALA A 401 -2.51 7.05 6.68
N PHE A 402 -3.74 6.57 6.71
CA PHE A 402 -4.92 7.36 6.32
C PHE A 402 -5.14 8.57 7.24
N VAL A 403 -5.07 8.38 8.56
CA VAL A 403 -5.17 9.45 9.55
C VAL A 403 -4.02 10.44 9.42
N GLY A 404 -2.79 9.96 9.20
CA GLY A 404 -1.60 10.78 9.00
C GLY A 404 -1.77 11.73 7.82
N LEU A 405 -2.24 11.24 6.67
CA LEU A 405 -2.46 12.07 5.50
C LEU A 405 -3.62 13.06 5.70
N THR A 406 -4.74 12.57 6.22
CA THR A 406 -5.98 13.37 6.32
C THR A 406 -5.86 14.52 7.31
N PHE A 407 -5.25 14.31 8.48
CA PHE A 407 -5.24 15.27 9.57
C PHE A 407 -3.89 15.97 9.79
N PHE A 408 -2.79 15.31 9.43
CA PHE A 408 -1.44 15.80 9.75
C PHE A 408 -0.59 16.16 8.51
N GLY A 409 -1.12 15.94 7.29
CA GLY A 409 -0.36 16.17 6.06
C GLY A 409 0.89 15.28 5.97
N PHE A 410 0.86 14.10 6.58
CA PHE A 410 1.96 13.15 6.58
C PHE A 410 1.54 11.87 5.84
N PHE A 411 2.12 11.61 4.69
CA PHE A 411 1.87 10.40 3.91
C PHE A 411 2.87 9.32 4.29
N PHE A 412 2.38 8.31 5.00
CA PHE A 412 3.15 7.10 5.27
C PHE A 412 3.17 6.23 4.00
N ASP A 413 4.29 6.19 3.34
CA ASP A 413 4.58 5.44 2.12
C ASP A 413 4.72 3.92 2.45
N ILE A 414 3.63 3.27 2.85
CA ILE A 414 3.62 1.88 3.36
C ILE A 414 2.55 0.97 2.75
N PHE A 415 1.65 1.51 1.92
CA PHE A 415 0.53 0.72 1.37
C PHE A 415 1.01 -0.41 0.46
N ALA A 416 1.96 -0.13 -0.44
CA ALA A 416 2.54 -1.14 -1.31
C ALA A 416 3.36 -2.17 -0.51
N SER A 417 4.05 -1.73 0.56
CA SER A 417 4.76 -2.61 1.49
C SER A 417 3.81 -3.57 2.19
N VAL A 418 2.67 -3.07 2.69
CA VAL A 418 1.61 -3.89 3.28
C VAL A 418 1.04 -4.86 2.25
N GLY A 419 0.82 -4.43 1.01
CA GLY A 419 0.40 -5.27 -0.11
C GLY A 419 1.40 -6.39 -0.40
N PHE A 420 2.69 -6.07 -0.49
CA PHE A 420 3.76 -7.05 -0.67
C PHE A 420 3.82 -8.08 0.46
N VAL A 421 3.78 -7.63 1.71
CA VAL A 421 3.77 -8.53 2.88
C VAL A 421 2.50 -9.38 2.90
N SER A 422 1.37 -8.87 2.40
CA SER A 422 0.14 -9.65 2.25
C SER A 422 0.27 -10.78 1.24
N LEU A 423 1.03 -10.59 0.15
CA LEU A 423 1.36 -11.66 -0.80
C LEU A 423 2.26 -12.72 -0.16
N VAL A 424 3.27 -12.31 0.61
CA VAL A 424 4.11 -13.24 1.36
C VAL A 424 3.29 -14.03 2.39
N PHE A 425 2.43 -13.35 3.15
CA PHE A 425 1.51 -13.98 4.10
C PHE A 425 0.58 -14.97 3.40
N GLY A 426 -0.04 -14.58 2.28
CA GLY A 426 -0.90 -15.45 1.48
C GLY A 426 -0.17 -16.71 0.99
N SER A 427 1.09 -16.56 0.58
CA SER A 427 1.95 -17.68 0.17
C SER A 427 2.26 -18.62 1.34
N CYS A 428 2.60 -18.09 2.52
CA CYS A 428 2.78 -18.87 3.74
C CYS A 428 1.49 -19.58 4.13
N ARG A 429 0.36 -18.88 4.06
CA ARG A 429 -0.96 -19.42 4.42
C ARG A 429 -1.42 -20.51 3.47
N ALA A 430 -1.21 -20.33 2.16
CA ALA A 430 -1.50 -21.33 1.13
C ALA A 430 -0.64 -22.59 1.33
N TYR A 431 0.67 -22.39 1.58
CA TYR A 431 1.58 -23.50 1.86
C TYR A 431 1.21 -24.24 3.14
N ALA A 432 0.90 -23.54 4.22
CA ALA A 432 0.38 -24.14 5.46
C ALA A 432 -0.95 -24.87 5.23
N GLY A 433 -1.80 -24.34 4.35
CA GLY A 433 -3.04 -24.99 3.93
C GLY A 433 -2.81 -26.31 3.18
N VAL A 434 -1.82 -26.33 2.29
CA VAL A 434 -1.44 -27.56 1.56
C VAL A 434 -0.81 -28.59 2.51
N GLN A 435 0.03 -28.15 3.43
CA GLN A 435 0.57 -29.03 4.48
C GLN A 435 -0.54 -29.61 5.35
N ARG A 436 -1.59 -28.81 5.67
CA ARG A 436 -2.80 -29.28 6.36
C ARG A 436 -3.73 -30.09 5.46
N GLY A 437 -3.81 -29.77 4.18
CA GLY A 437 -4.64 -30.47 3.20
C GLY A 437 -4.19 -31.92 2.95
N ARG A 438 -2.93 -32.22 3.29
CA ARG A 438 -2.50 -33.60 3.53
C ARG A 438 -3.18 -34.20 4.76
N ALA A 439 -3.57 -33.35 5.69
CA ALA A 439 -4.20 -33.69 6.96
C ALA A 439 -5.74 -33.64 6.93
N VAL A 440 -6.33 -32.77 6.10
CA VAL A 440 -7.80 -32.69 5.94
C VAL A 440 -8.20 -33.51 4.73
N GLY A 441 -8.32 -34.81 4.94
CA GLY A 441 -8.68 -35.70 3.86
C GLY A 441 -10.00 -35.37 3.18
N ASN A 442 -9.90 -34.88 1.99
CA ASN A 442 -10.71 -35.40 0.93
C ASN A 442 -10.19 -36.86 0.74
N GLY A 443 -11.01 -37.87 0.65
CA GLY A 443 -10.61 -39.27 0.43
C GLY A 443 -9.58 -39.53 -0.65
N ASP A 444 -9.24 -38.51 -1.44
CA ASP A 444 -8.20 -38.48 -2.47
C ASP A 444 -6.79 -38.75 -1.92
N PHE A 445 -6.47 -38.43 -0.66
CA PHE A 445 -5.15 -38.74 -0.11
C PHE A 445 -4.92 -40.25 0.07
N LEU A 446 -5.98 -40.98 0.38
CA LEU A 446 -5.92 -42.44 0.49
C LEU A 446 -5.70 -43.11 -0.87
N ARG A 447 -6.21 -42.49 -1.96
CA ARG A 447 -6.00 -42.95 -3.32
C ARG A 447 -4.59 -42.66 -3.85
N GLU A 448 -3.97 -41.53 -3.43
CA GLU A 448 -2.61 -41.18 -3.81
C GLU A 448 -1.55 -42.13 -3.23
N PHE A 449 -1.83 -42.76 -2.05
CA PHE A 449 -0.84 -43.53 -1.34
C PHE A 449 -0.80 -45.02 -1.71
N ALA A 450 -1.91 -45.66 -2.09
CA ALA A 450 -1.92 -47.04 -2.56
C ALA A 450 -3.25 -47.40 -3.27
N PRO A 451 -3.37 -47.21 -4.58
CA PRO A 451 -4.62 -47.43 -5.31
C PRO A 451 -5.10 -48.89 -5.33
N ASP A 452 -4.21 -49.88 -5.14
CA ASP A 452 -4.50 -51.27 -5.39
C ASP A 452 -4.21 -52.25 -4.22
N GLN A 453 -4.02 -51.73 -2.99
CA GLN A 453 -3.69 -52.59 -1.83
C GLN A 453 -4.73 -52.52 -0.71
N ASP A 454 -4.93 -53.63 0.03
CA ASP A 454 -5.67 -53.65 1.28
C ASP A 454 -5.17 -52.57 2.23
N ARG A 455 -6.07 -51.67 2.61
CA ARG A 455 -5.71 -50.49 3.39
C ARG A 455 -6.11 -50.66 4.84
N TRP A 456 -5.14 -50.62 5.72
CA TRP A 456 -5.37 -50.54 7.15
C TRP A 456 -5.10 -49.12 7.63
N LEU A 457 -6.03 -48.58 8.42
CA LEU A 457 -5.87 -47.28 9.06
C LEU A 457 -5.77 -47.44 10.57
N ALA A 458 -4.78 -46.79 11.14
CA ALA A 458 -4.67 -46.56 12.57
C ALA A 458 -5.07 -45.12 12.85
N VAL A 459 -6.01 -44.91 13.75
CA VAL A 459 -6.52 -43.57 14.12
C VAL A 459 -6.28 -43.35 15.60
N ALA A 460 -5.67 -42.22 15.92
CA ALA A 460 -5.46 -41.80 17.29
C ALA A 460 -6.15 -40.45 17.55
N ARG A 461 -6.86 -40.34 18.65
CA ARG A 461 -7.34 -39.10 19.21
C ARG A 461 -6.41 -38.70 20.32
N LEU A 462 -5.80 -37.53 20.20
CA LEU A 462 -5.03 -36.88 21.26
C LEU A 462 -5.86 -35.75 21.84
N ARG A 463 -6.05 -35.76 23.14
CA ARG A 463 -6.77 -34.72 23.87
C ARG A 463 -5.88 -34.12 24.94
N PHE A 464 -5.77 -32.77 24.93
CA PHE A 464 -5.11 -32.03 25.99
C PHE A 464 -6.11 -31.75 27.13
N VAL A 465 -5.77 -32.15 28.33
CA VAL A 465 -6.57 -31.87 29.53
C VAL A 465 -5.90 -30.73 30.28
N PRO A 466 -6.58 -29.58 30.48
CA PRO A 466 -6.06 -28.52 31.30
C PRO A 466 -5.79 -28.99 32.73
N ASP A 467 -4.65 -28.59 33.30
CA ASP A 467 -4.34 -28.83 34.68
C ASP A 467 -5.21 -27.93 35.58
N ALA A 468 -6.06 -28.53 36.39
CA ALA A 468 -6.94 -27.80 37.30
C ALA A 468 -6.20 -27.03 38.40
N GLN A 469 -4.90 -27.23 38.56
CA GLN A 469 -4.07 -26.54 39.53
C GLN A 469 -3.40 -25.28 38.96
N LEU A 470 -3.46 -25.08 37.63
CA LEU A 470 -2.92 -23.89 36.97
C LEU A 470 -3.98 -22.81 36.81
N ASP A 471 -3.55 -21.56 36.86
CA ASP A 471 -4.40 -20.45 36.48
C ASP A 471 -4.74 -20.51 34.97
N ASP A 472 -5.85 -19.89 34.56
CA ASP A 472 -6.36 -19.94 33.19
C ASP A 472 -5.32 -19.49 32.15
N THR A 473 -4.49 -18.52 32.49
CA THR A 473 -3.43 -18.00 31.61
C THR A 473 -2.29 -18.99 31.40
N SER A 474 -1.86 -19.66 32.43
CA SER A 474 -0.81 -20.68 32.38
C SER A 474 -1.30 -21.93 31.67
N SER A 475 -2.55 -22.34 31.90
CA SER A 475 -3.19 -23.44 31.21
C SER A 475 -3.32 -23.19 29.71
N ALA A 476 -3.78 -22.00 29.30
CA ALA A 476 -3.89 -21.60 27.89
C ALA A 476 -2.50 -21.50 27.21
N ARG A 477 -1.46 -21.07 27.94
CA ARG A 477 -0.08 -21.06 27.43
C ARG A 477 0.45 -22.46 27.19
N ARG A 478 0.20 -23.38 28.12
CA ARG A 478 0.60 -24.79 28.04
C ARG A 478 -0.10 -25.49 26.87
N GLN A 479 -1.40 -25.25 26.70
CA GLN A 479 -2.20 -25.78 25.59
C GLN A 479 -1.67 -25.29 24.22
N ARG A 480 -1.38 -23.99 24.10
CA ARG A 480 -0.80 -23.43 22.86
C ARG A 480 0.55 -24.05 22.51
N GLU A 481 1.43 -24.25 23.51
CA GLU A 481 2.72 -24.87 23.27
C GLU A 481 2.59 -26.35 22.89
N TYR A 482 1.67 -27.08 23.51
CA TYR A 482 1.31 -28.45 23.11
C TYR A 482 0.89 -28.48 21.61
N GLN A 483 -0.01 -27.60 21.20
CA GLN A 483 -0.47 -27.54 19.81
C GLN A 483 0.67 -27.19 18.84
N ARG A 484 1.58 -26.28 19.21
CA ARG A 484 2.77 -25.95 18.43
C ARG A 484 3.68 -27.17 18.25
N ARG A 485 3.96 -27.88 19.31
CA ARG A 485 4.83 -29.05 19.32
C ARG A 485 4.24 -30.17 18.48
N LEU A 486 2.95 -30.39 18.60
CA LEU A 486 2.26 -31.39 17.81
C LEU A 486 2.29 -31.05 16.30
N ARG A 487 2.08 -29.82 15.94
CA ARG A 487 2.19 -29.38 14.56
C ARG A 487 3.62 -29.52 14.02
N ARG A 488 4.63 -29.12 14.78
CA ARG A 488 6.03 -29.35 14.42
C ARG A 488 6.35 -30.81 14.19
N PHE A 489 5.86 -31.65 15.06
CA PHE A 489 6.01 -33.08 14.95
C PHE A 489 5.43 -33.60 13.62
N LEU A 490 4.22 -33.21 13.27
CA LEU A 490 3.56 -33.60 12.02
C LEU A 490 4.31 -33.13 10.78
N TYR A 491 4.90 -31.95 10.83
CA TYR A 491 5.65 -31.38 9.70
C TYR A 491 7.09 -31.92 9.60
N ALA A 492 7.66 -32.40 10.68
CA ALA A 492 9.06 -32.85 10.73
C ALA A 492 9.28 -34.27 10.19
N GLY A 493 8.31 -34.85 9.47
CA GLY A 493 8.47 -36.15 8.84
C GLY A 493 7.68 -37.27 9.52
N SER A 494 6.61 -36.93 10.23
CA SER A 494 5.59 -37.88 10.65
C SER A 494 4.90 -38.50 9.43
N GLU A 495 4.61 -39.80 9.50
CA GLU A 495 3.74 -40.49 8.53
C GLU A 495 2.25 -40.26 8.83
N ALA A 496 1.95 -39.59 9.95
CA ALA A 496 0.58 -39.29 10.35
C ALA A 496 -0.03 -38.18 9.49
N VAL A 497 -1.31 -38.34 9.24
CA VAL A 497 -2.18 -37.30 8.69
C VAL A 497 -3.06 -36.78 9.81
N MET A 498 -3.05 -35.47 10.03
CA MET A 498 -3.90 -34.80 11.00
C MET A 498 -5.25 -34.45 10.38
N LEU A 499 -6.34 -34.86 10.98
CA LEU A 499 -7.69 -34.47 10.59
C LEU A 499 -8.16 -33.33 11.49
N GLU A 500 -8.10 -32.10 10.94
CA GLU A 500 -8.68 -30.92 11.59
C GLU A 500 -10.13 -30.72 11.11
N GLY A 501 -11.03 -30.34 12.01
CA GLY A 501 -12.39 -29.96 11.65
C GLY A 501 -13.36 -31.08 11.34
N VAL A 502 -13.04 -32.34 11.69
CA VAL A 502 -13.98 -33.47 11.59
C VAL A 502 -15.07 -33.40 12.67
N VAL A 503 -14.78 -32.72 13.77
CA VAL A 503 -15.73 -32.51 14.88
C VAL A 503 -16.30 -31.10 14.73
N GLU A 504 -17.54 -31.05 14.27
CA GLU A 504 -18.41 -29.86 14.18
C GLU A 504 -17.71 -28.48 13.96
N ARG A 505 -17.64 -28.03 12.70
CA ARG A 505 -17.28 -26.67 12.35
C ARG A 505 -18.34 -25.68 12.85
N LYS A 506 -18.26 -25.23 14.09
CA LYS A 506 -19.16 -24.17 14.59
C LYS A 506 -18.56 -22.76 14.53
N SER A 507 -17.24 -22.60 14.58
CA SER A 507 -16.58 -21.30 14.35
C SER A 507 -15.05 -21.45 14.21
N TRP A 508 -14.39 -20.46 13.59
CA TRP A 508 -12.93 -20.35 13.55
C TRP A 508 -12.30 -20.26 14.95
N LEU A 509 -13.04 -19.77 15.93
CA LEU A 509 -12.63 -19.70 17.34
C LEU A 509 -12.52 -21.11 17.97
N HIS A 510 -13.35 -22.04 17.53
CA HIS A 510 -13.35 -23.40 18.04
C HIS A 510 -12.09 -24.17 17.60
N ASP A 511 -11.64 -24.00 16.37
CA ASP A 511 -10.41 -24.62 15.87
C ASP A 511 -9.15 -24.05 16.56
N ALA A 512 -9.21 -22.80 17.00
CA ALA A 512 -8.12 -22.16 17.77
C ALA A 512 -8.03 -22.65 19.21
N LEU A 513 -9.14 -23.09 19.77
CA LEU A 513 -9.27 -23.53 21.16
C LEU A 513 -9.45 -25.05 21.30
N SER A 514 -9.40 -25.80 20.19
CA SER A 514 -9.58 -27.24 20.22
C SER A 514 -8.47 -27.91 21.04
N ASP A 515 -8.89 -28.66 22.06
CA ASP A 515 -8.03 -29.50 22.88
C ASP A 515 -7.82 -30.91 22.29
N THR A 516 -8.53 -31.24 21.21
CA THR A 516 -8.59 -32.55 20.60
C THR A 516 -8.03 -32.57 19.18
N MET A 517 -7.12 -33.51 18.90
CA MET A 517 -6.55 -33.71 17.56
C MET A 517 -6.66 -35.18 17.16
N ILE A 518 -6.94 -35.41 15.87
CA ILE A 518 -7.07 -36.75 15.30
C ILE A 518 -5.91 -36.98 14.34
N LEU A 519 -5.14 -38.02 14.56
CA LEU A 519 -4.03 -38.46 13.73
C LEU A 519 -4.40 -39.79 13.04
N VAL A 520 -4.03 -39.91 11.77
CA VAL A 520 -4.30 -41.11 10.96
C VAL A 520 -3.00 -41.59 10.31
N TRP A 521 -2.72 -42.85 10.45
CA TRP A 521 -1.64 -43.56 9.76
C TRP A 521 -2.22 -44.64 8.86
N HIS A 522 -1.54 -44.98 7.81
CA HIS A 522 -1.90 -46.05 6.91
C HIS A 522 -0.82 -47.15 6.92
N GLY A 523 -1.20 -48.35 6.56
CA GLY A 523 -0.29 -49.48 6.40
C GLY A 523 -0.88 -50.58 5.51
N ALA A 524 -0.03 -51.40 4.94
CA ALA A 524 -0.43 -52.55 4.13
C ALA A 524 -1.17 -53.64 4.95
N ASN A 525 -0.96 -53.65 6.25
CA ASN A 525 -1.66 -54.52 7.21
C ASN A 525 -1.78 -53.83 8.58
N ALA A 526 -2.58 -54.42 9.46
CA ALA A 526 -2.82 -53.86 10.80
C ALA A 526 -1.53 -53.66 11.61
N ALA A 527 -0.59 -54.60 11.51
CA ALA A 527 0.69 -54.50 12.21
C ALA A 527 1.54 -53.34 11.71
N ALA A 528 1.61 -53.12 10.40
CA ALA A 528 2.33 -52.02 9.80
C ALA A 528 1.75 -50.66 10.20
N ALA A 529 0.42 -50.47 10.11
CA ALA A 529 -0.25 -49.25 10.52
C ALA A 529 -0.06 -48.95 12.02
N ARG A 530 -0.14 -49.97 12.88
CA ARG A 530 0.12 -49.85 14.32
C ARG A 530 1.58 -49.47 14.60
N THR A 531 2.52 -50.14 13.94
CA THR A 531 3.96 -49.86 14.14
C THR A 531 4.31 -48.44 13.77
N ALA A 532 3.79 -47.94 12.64
CA ALA A 532 3.96 -46.55 12.23
C ALA A 532 3.38 -45.60 13.28
N ALA A 533 2.14 -45.85 13.73
CA ALA A 533 1.49 -45.03 14.76
C ALA A 533 2.27 -45.01 16.08
N LEU A 534 2.68 -46.17 16.58
CA LEU A 534 3.40 -46.29 17.85
C LEU A 534 4.79 -45.63 17.78
N ALA A 535 5.50 -45.75 16.65
CA ALA A 535 6.78 -45.10 16.44
C ALA A 535 6.65 -43.58 16.46
N ASP A 536 5.62 -43.05 15.79
CA ASP A 536 5.34 -41.64 15.77
C ASP A 536 4.88 -41.08 17.11
N LEU A 537 3.97 -41.80 17.80
CA LEU A 537 3.53 -41.41 19.14
C LEU A 537 4.71 -41.42 20.15
N ALA A 538 5.67 -42.32 19.98
CA ALA A 538 6.91 -42.33 20.80
C ALA A 538 7.81 -41.12 20.54
N ARG A 539 7.86 -40.65 19.28
CA ARG A 539 8.59 -39.42 18.94
C ARG A 539 7.89 -38.17 19.48
N LEU A 540 6.56 -38.16 19.40
CA LEU A 540 5.73 -37.07 19.92
C LEU A 540 5.89 -36.91 21.43
N GLU A 541 5.82 -38.03 22.17
CA GLU A 541 6.04 -38.06 23.62
C GLU A 541 7.39 -37.44 24.00
N ARG A 542 8.48 -37.87 23.34
CA ARG A 542 9.81 -37.32 23.58
C ARG A 542 9.85 -35.81 23.31
N GLY A 543 9.28 -35.35 22.20
CA GLY A 543 9.24 -33.92 21.85
C GLY A 543 8.40 -33.10 22.81
N LEU A 544 7.38 -33.66 23.44
CA LEU A 544 6.59 -33.02 24.51
C LEU A 544 7.40 -32.98 25.83
N ALA A 545 8.07 -34.09 26.18
CA ALA A 545 8.90 -34.16 27.39
C ALA A 545 10.10 -33.18 27.37
N GLU A 546 10.67 -32.91 26.20
CA GLU A 546 11.71 -31.87 26.04
C GLU A 546 11.24 -30.47 26.42
N TYR A 547 9.94 -30.20 26.32
CA TYR A 547 9.34 -28.93 26.72
C TYR A 547 8.96 -28.87 28.18
N ASP A 548 8.27 -29.91 28.66
CA ASP A 548 7.81 -30.04 30.03
C ASP A 548 7.81 -31.56 30.38
N GLU A 549 8.75 -31.93 31.22
CA GLU A 549 8.90 -33.33 31.66
C GLU A 549 7.64 -33.92 32.28
N ARG A 550 6.74 -33.08 32.81
CA ARG A 550 5.47 -33.51 33.43
C ARG A 550 4.38 -33.79 32.38
N LEU A 551 4.48 -33.20 31.17
CA LEU A 551 3.44 -33.30 30.16
C LEU A 551 3.07 -34.75 29.79
N PRO A 552 4.03 -35.68 29.64
CA PRO A 552 3.70 -37.07 29.36
C PRO A 552 3.10 -37.84 30.55
N ASP A 553 3.50 -37.53 31.78
CA ASP A 553 3.25 -38.35 32.97
C ASP A 553 2.05 -37.92 33.82
N ASP A 554 1.65 -36.65 33.74
CA ASP A 554 0.57 -36.09 34.57
C ASP A 554 -0.84 -36.30 34.01
N GLY A 555 -0.97 -37.06 32.91
CA GLY A 555 -2.26 -37.25 32.24
C GLY A 555 -2.77 -36.07 31.45
N SER A 556 -1.94 -35.02 31.25
CA SER A 556 -2.31 -33.84 30.47
C SER A 556 -2.55 -34.16 28.99
N VAL A 557 -2.01 -35.25 28.48
CA VAL A 557 -2.23 -35.71 27.11
C VAL A 557 -2.80 -37.10 27.13
N LEU A 558 -4.08 -37.19 26.79
CA LEU A 558 -4.82 -38.44 26.72
C LEU A 558 -4.91 -38.95 25.29
N LEU A 559 -4.82 -40.26 25.13
CA LEU A 559 -4.81 -40.98 23.86
C LEU A 559 -5.94 -41.98 23.80
N ALA A 560 -6.77 -41.91 22.76
CA ALA A 560 -7.65 -43.00 22.35
C ALA A 560 -7.22 -43.50 20.97
N PHE A 561 -7.29 -44.80 20.72
CA PHE A 561 -6.75 -45.43 19.53
C PHE A 561 -7.68 -46.49 18.97
N ALA A 562 -7.79 -46.58 17.65
CA ALA A 562 -8.41 -47.71 16.95
C ALA A 562 -7.65 -47.99 15.64
N CYS A 563 -7.66 -49.24 15.23
CA CYS A 563 -7.09 -49.70 13.97
C CYS A 563 -8.12 -50.56 13.25
N ALA A 564 -8.42 -50.25 11.99
CA ALA A 564 -9.37 -51.03 11.20
C ALA A 564 -8.94 -51.08 9.72
N ARG A 565 -9.40 -52.10 9.04
CA ARG A 565 -9.30 -52.19 7.58
C ARG A 565 -10.39 -51.35 6.95
N ILE A 566 -10.01 -50.59 5.94
CA ILE A 566 -10.96 -49.89 5.06
C ILE A 566 -11.09 -50.73 3.80
N ASP A 567 -12.27 -51.32 3.60
CA ASP A 567 -12.59 -52.07 2.41
C ASP A 567 -13.07 -51.10 1.34
N ASP A 568 -12.30 -51.03 0.23
CA ASP A 568 -12.73 -50.34 -0.97
C ASP A 568 -13.50 -51.32 -1.85
N GLU A 569 -14.79 -51.09 -2.05
CA GLU A 569 -15.49 -51.74 -3.16
C GLU A 569 -15.11 -51.05 -4.47
N PRO A 570 -14.74 -51.79 -5.54
CA PRO A 570 -14.48 -51.22 -6.85
C PRO A 570 -15.71 -50.46 -7.33
N GLY A 571 -15.64 -49.17 -7.43
CA GLY A 571 -16.73 -48.29 -7.87
C GLY A 571 -17.36 -47.39 -6.82
N SER A 572 -16.89 -47.42 -5.56
CA SER A 572 -17.38 -46.50 -4.53
C SER A 572 -16.96 -45.03 -4.85
N SER A 573 -17.91 -44.13 -4.75
CA SER A 573 -17.64 -42.72 -4.91
C SER A 573 -16.81 -42.18 -3.72
N GLY A 574 -16.05 -41.11 -3.91
CA GLY A 574 -15.26 -40.47 -2.85
C GLY A 574 -16.08 -40.12 -1.58
N ASP A 575 -17.40 -40.06 -1.69
CA ASP A 575 -18.32 -39.84 -0.56
C ASP A 575 -18.52 -41.07 0.33
N GLU A 576 -18.51 -42.28 -0.24
CA GLU A 576 -18.56 -43.52 0.54
C GLU A 576 -17.26 -43.79 1.31
N GLU A 577 -16.11 -43.49 0.72
CA GLU A 577 -14.82 -43.53 1.42
C GLU A 577 -14.77 -42.55 2.60
N ARG A 578 -15.39 -41.40 2.49
CA ARG A 578 -15.55 -40.43 3.58
C ARG A 578 -16.44 -40.94 4.70
N LEU A 579 -17.51 -41.64 4.38
CA LEU A 579 -18.42 -42.24 5.37
C LEU A 579 -17.72 -43.31 6.20
N ARG A 580 -16.94 -44.19 5.60
CA ARG A 580 -16.18 -45.26 6.29
C ARG A 580 -15.07 -44.70 7.18
N LEU A 581 -14.32 -43.70 6.71
CA LEU A 581 -13.35 -42.99 7.54
C LEU A 581 -14.05 -42.27 8.71
N ARG A 582 -15.22 -41.68 8.47
CA ARG A 582 -16.04 -41.06 9.53
C ARG A 582 -16.48 -42.06 10.58
N ASP A 583 -16.85 -43.25 10.17
CA ASP A 583 -17.25 -44.31 11.11
C ASP A 583 -16.08 -44.73 12.01
N LEU A 584 -14.89 -44.90 11.46
CA LEU A 584 -13.69 -45.20 12.24
C LEU A 584 -13.34 -44.07 13.20
N ILE A 585 -13.38 -42.83 12.72
CA ILE A 585 -13.20 -41.65 13.54
C ILE A 585 -14.28 -41.55 14.61
N GLY A 586 -15.54 -41.79 14.25
CA GLY A 586 -16.67 -41.84 15.18
C GLY A 586 -16.45 -42.85 16.31
N ARG A 587 -15.93 -44.02 16.00
CA ARG A 587 -15.55 -45.02 17.00
C ARG A 587 -14.48 -44.53 17.96
N VAL A 588 -13.42 -43.91 17.42
CA VAL A 588 -12.34 -43.34 18.24
C VAL A 588 -12.83 -42.20 19.12
N LEU A 589 -13.72 -41.34 18.59
CA LEU A 589 -14.34 -40.27 19.36
C LEU A 589 -15.27 -40.77 20.46
N ALA A 590 -16.02 -41.85 20.18
CA ALA A 590 -16.95 -42.45 21.12
C ALA A 590 -16.28 -43.39 22.13
N THR A 591 -15.00 -43.73 21.94
CA THR A 591 -14.29 -44.64 22.85
C THR A 591 -14.12 -44.00 24.23
N PRO A 592 -14.71 -44.58 25.30
CA PRO A 592 -14.60 -44.00 26.64
C PRO A 592 -13.22 -44.24 27.25
N THR A 593 -12.46 -45.18 26.73
CA THR A 593 -11.16 -45.57 27.27
C THR A 593 -10.07 -44.66 26.69
N GLU A 594 -9.51 -43.80 27.53
CA GLU A 594 -8.36 -42.97 27.23
C GLU A 594 -7.19 -43.37 28.12
N TRP A 595 -6.00 -43.37 27.58
CA TRP A 595 -4.76 -43.63 28.31
C TRP A 595 -3.83 -42.42 28.25
N PRO A 596 -3.05 -42.16 29.30
CA PRO A 596 -1.93 -41.23 29.18
C PRO A 596 -1.02 -41.61 28.00
N LEU A 597 -0.50 -40.62 27.29
CA LEU A 597 0.38 -40.85 26.14
C LEU A 597 1.57 -41.76 26.48
N THR A 598 2.06 -41.69 27.72
CA THR A 598 3.13 -42.56 28.24
C THR A 598 2.76 -44.06 28.31
N ARG A 599 1.48 -44.38 28.41
CA ARG A 599 1.00 -45.78 28.45
C ARG A 599 0.61 -46.30 27.06
N ARG A 600 1.17 -45.79 25.98
CA ARG A 600 0.88 -46.26 24.61
C ARG A 600 1.10 -47.75 24.38
N SER A 601 1.94 -48.42 25.19
CA SER A 601 2.11 -49.86 25.14
C SER A 601 0.83 -50.63 25.49
N ALA A 602 -0.11 -50.03 26.23
CA ALA A 602 -1.43 -50.62 26.49
C ALA A 602 -2.29 -50.77 25.21
N ILE A 603 -1.99 -49.97 24.16
CA ILE A 603 -2.65 -50.08 22.85
C ILE A 603 -2.38 -51.44 22.19
N SER A 604 -1.19 -51.99 22.37
CA SER A 604 -0.80 -53.26 21.81
C SER A 604 -1.59 -54.43 22.44
N ALA A 605 -2.00 -54.30 23.71
CA ALA A 605 -2.73 -55.34 24.44
C ALA A 605 -4.26 -55.26 24.30
N ALA A 606 -4.82 -54.04 24.14
CA ALA A 606 -6.27 -53.83 24.16
C ALA A 606 -6.99 -54.17 22.83
N THR A 607 -6.26 -54.38 21.76
CA THR A 607 -6.84 -54.60 20.41
C THR A 607 -6.81 -56.06 19.93
N ASP A 608 -6.27 -56.97 20.71
CA ASP A 608 -6.36 -58.39 20.43
C ASP A 608 -7.68 -59.04 20.92
N SER A 609 -8.51 -58.27 21.65
CA SER A 609 -9.89 -58.68 21.97
C SER A 609 -10.83 -58.20 20.85
N SER A 610 -10.84 -58.88 19.72
CA SER A 610 -11.98 -58.86 18.80
C SER A 610 -13.22 -59.35 19.57
N PRO A 611 -14.36 -58.65 19.54
CA PRO A 611 -15.62 -59.30 19.85
C PRO A 611 -15.98 -60.14 18.63
N GLY A 612 -15.44 -61.33 18.59
CA GLY A 612 -15.97 -62.39 17.79
C GLY A 612 -17.21 -62.91 18.46
N GLY A 613 -18.36 -62.86 17.79
CA GLY A 613 -19.52 -63.70 18.03
C GLY A 613 -20.50 -63.24 19.12
N ALA A 614 -21.54 -62.49 18.71
CA ALA A 614 -22.97 -62.84 19.00
C ALA A 614 -23.83 -62.00 18.05
#